data_2ebe379de641fa6bbd5b01c8dfcf03d3
#
_entry.id   2ebe379de641fa6bbd5b01c8dfcf03d3
#
_cell.length_a   1.000
_cell.length_b   1.000
_cell.length_c   1.000
_cell.angle_alpha   90.00
_cell.angle_beta   90.00
_cell.angle_gamma   90.00
#
_symmetry.space_group_name_H-M   'P 1'
#
loop_
_entity.id
_entity.type
_entity.pdbx_description
1 polymer ?
#
loop_
_entity_poly.entity_id
_entity_poly.type
_entity_poly.pdbx_seq_one_letter_code
_entity_poly.pdbx_strand_id
1 'polypeptide(L)'
;MREKSFERKAELLEAALDEFIVKNYEDASLNNVIKNAGISKGTFYYHFQDKQALYLFLLESSVKTKWEFVSNRTKEHLEDYEKKDIFEKFKLQARIGAEFAATFPKYHRLSKMFTKEKGNKIYEIAKDVLGNGTEKLLEEMIVKAMENGDFKKEFSKDFIIKTVSYMFIHFDEIFYTEEDFELERMLKNLDNFVDFMKGGLGK
;
A
#
# COMPACT_ATOMS: atom_id res chain seq x y z
N MET A 1 -29.09 15.52 15.74
CA MET A 1 -28.10 16.34 14.98
C MET A 1 -26.76 15.65 14.78
N ARG A 2 -26.26 14.81 15.69
CA ARG A 2 -24.98 14.06 15.55
C ARG A 2 -25.00 13.00 14.42
N GLU A 3 -26.10 12.25 14.22
CA GLU A 3 -26.18 11.20 13.18
C GLU A 3 -26.09 11.75 11.75
N LYS A 4 -26.81 12.84 11.43
CA LYS A 4 -26.71 13.46 10.08
C LYS A 4 -25.34 14.01 9.74
N SER A 5 -24.57 14.46 10.74
CA SER A 5 -23.18 14.90 10.56
C SER A 5 -22.24 13.73 10.24
N PHE A 6 -22.49 12.54 10.81
CA PHE A 6 -21.72 11.34 10.57
C PHE A 6 -21.96 10.74 9.16
N GLU A 7 -23.22 10.66 8.72
CA GLU A 7 -23.60 10.22 7.36
C GLU A 7 -22.94 11.10 6.28
N ARG A 8 -22.94 12.42 6.47
CA ARG A 8 -22.31 13.35 5.52
C ARG A 8 -20.77 13.26 5.47
N LYS A 9 -20.13 12.76 6.52
CA LYS A 9 -18.70 12.49 6.48
C LYS A 9 -18.37 11.33 5.55
N ALA A 10 -19.17 10.28 5.52
CA ALA A 10 -18.97 9.15 4.61
C ALA A 10 -19.10 9.60 3.14
N GLU A 11 -20.11 10.41 2.81
CA GLU A 11 -20.29 11.00 1.48
C GLU A 11 -19.11 11.89 1.07
N LEU A 12 -18.57 12.67 2.02
CA LEU A 12 -17.37 13.49 1.79
C LEU A 12 -16.13 12.63 1.47
N LEU A 13 -15.91 11.57 2.24
CA LEU A 13 -14.77 10.70 2.03
C LEU A 13 -14.86 9.94 0.70
N GLU A 14 -16.06 9.49 0.33
CA GLU A 14 -16.31 8.83 -0.95
C GLU A 14 -16.05 9.77 -2.14
N ALA A 15 -16.62 10.99 -2.11
CA ALA A 15 -16.38 11.99 -3.14
C ALA A 15 -14.90 12.41 -3.24
N ALA A 16 -14.19 12.44 -2.10
CA ALA A 16 -12.76 12.74 -2.06
C ALA A 16 -11.93 11.60 -2.67
N LEU A 17 -12.27 10.35 -2.35
CA LEU A 17 -11.64 9.19 -3.00
C LEU A 17 -11.82 9.26 -4.51
N ASP A 18 -13.04 9.52 -5.01
CA ASP A 18 -13.32 9.62 -6.45
C ASP A 18 -12.50 10.71 -7.15
N GLU A 19 -12.24 11.83 -6.49
CA GLU A 19 -11.41 12.90 -7.04
C GLU A 19 -9.92 12.51 -7.04
N PHE A 20 -9.37 11.99 -5.93
CA PHE A 20 -7.95 11.69 -5.77
C PHE A 20 -7.46 10.40 -6.46
N ILE A 21 -8.36 9.49 -6.84
CA ILE A 21 -7.99 8.31 -7.65
C ILE A 21 -7.88 8.60 -9.15
N VAL A 22 -8.32 9.78 -9.59
CA VAL A 22 -8.31 10.20 -11.00
C VAL A 22 -7.33 11.32 -11.26
N LYS A 23 -7.07 12.17 -10.26
CA LYS A 23 -6.21 13.34 -10.36
C LYS A 23 -5.07 13.26 -9.36
N ASN A 24 -3.91 13.82 -9.73
CA ASN A 24 -2.85 14.05 -8.77
C ASN A 24 -3.32 15.05 -7.69
N TYR A 25 -2.56 15.15 -6.59
CA TYR A 25 -2.95 16.00 -5.46
C TYR A 25 -3.12 17.47 -5.87
N GLU A 26 -2.24 18.03 -6.69
CA GLU A 26 -2.30 19.44 -7.06
C GLU A 26 -3.55 19.76 -7.89
N ASP A 27 -3.86 18.92 -8.88
CA ASP A 27 -4.98 19.08 -9.81
C ASP A 27 -6.35 18.73 -9.18
N ALA A 28 -6.37 17.98 -8.08
CA ALA A 28 -7.58 17.63 -7.37
C ALA A 28 -8.25 18.86 -6.75
N SER A 29 -9.55 19.00 -7.03
CA SER A 29 -10.35 20.18 -6.66
C SER A 29 -11.21 19.94 -5.41
N LEU A 30 -10.87 20.61 -4.32
CA LEU A 30 -11.68 20.60 -3.10
C LEU A 30 -13.12 21.06 -3.36
N ASN A 31 -13.32 22.05 -4.25
CA ASN A 31 -14.67 22.53 -4.59
C ASN A 31 -15.49 21.43 -5.30
N ASN A 32 -14.85 20.60 -6.16
CA ASN A 32 -15.51 19.45 -6.77
C ASN A 32 -15.89 18.40 -5.73
N VAL A 33 -14.98 18.09 -4.80
CA VAL A 33 -15.25 17.17 -3.70
C VAL A 33 -16.46 17.62 -2.88
N ILE A 34 -16.48 18.89 -2.44
CA ILE A 34 -17.58 19.47 -1.66
C ILE A 34 -18.90 19.41 -2.43
N LYS A 35 -18.87 19.75 -3.73
CA LYS A 35 -20.04 19.71 -4.61
C LYS A 35 -20.57 18.29 -4.77
N ASN A 36 -19.69 17.34 -5.07
CA ASN A 36 -20.06 15.94 -5.32
C ASN A 36 -20.57 15.25 -4.05
N ALA A 37 -20.01 15.61 -2.88
CA ALA A 37 -20.50 15.16 -1.59
C ALA A 37 -21.86 15.77 -1.19
N GLY A 38 -22.34 16.79 -1.90
CA GLY A 38 -23.59 17.48 -1.58
C GLY A 38 -23.57 18.21 -0.24
N ILE A 39 -22.40 18.70 0.21
CA ILE A 39 -22.22 19.37 1.50
C ILE A 39 -21.90 20.85 1.32
N SER A 40 -22.06 21.63 2.41
CA SER A 40 -21.60 23.01 2.45
C SER A 40 -20.08 23.11 2.73
N LYS A 41 -19.45 24.23 2.36
CA LYS A 41 -18.08 24.53 2.79
C LYS A 41 -17.93 24.52 4.31
N GLY A 42 -18.90 25.02 5.05
CA GLY A 42 -18.91 24.98 6.51
C GLY A 42 -18.88 23.53 7.06
N THR A 43 -19.62 22.61 6.43
CA THR A 43 -19.60 21.19 6.79
C THR A 43 -18.23 20.57 6.51
N PHE A 44 -17.59 20.94 5.40
CA PHE A 44 -16.22 20.49 5.11
C PHE A 44 -15.24 20.94 6.20
N TYR A 45 -15.20 22.25 6.48
CA TYR A 45 -14.27 22.83 7.48
C TYR A 45 -14.55 22.40 8.92
N TYR A 46 -15.73 21.85 9.18
CA TYR A 46 -16.01 21.18 10.46
C TYR A 46 -15.22 19.85 10.60
N HIS A 47 -14.97 19.13 9.51
CA HIS A 47 -14.29 17.84 9.50
C HIS A 47 -12.79 17.94 9.22
N PHE A 48 -12.39 18.81 8.31
CA PHE A 48 -11.01 18.93 7.82
C PHE A 48 -10.60 20.38 7.68
N GLN A 49 -9.38 20.69 8.10
CA GLN A 49 -8.82 22.02 8.02
C GLN A 49 -8.64 22.50 6.56
N ASP A 50 -8.21 21.60 5.67
CA ASP A 50 -7.90 21.89 4.28
C ASP A 50 -7.89 20.60 3.41
N LYS A 51 -7.57 20.75 2.12
CA LYS A 51 -7.42 19.64 1.17
C LYS A 51 -6.31 18.65 1.62
N GLN A 52 -5.24 19.15 2.20
CA GLN A 52 -4.12 18.33 2.66
C GLN A 52 -4.54 17.43 3.82
N ALA A 53 -5.23 17.97 4.81
CA ALA A 53 -5.74 17.19 5.94
C ALA A 53 -6.70 16.07 5.48
N LEU A 54 -7.57 16.35 4.51
CA LEU A 54 -8.45 15.34 3.91
C LEU A 54 -7.65 14.26 3.16
N TYR A 55 -6.68 14.65 2.35
CA TYR A 55 -5.84 13.72 1.58
C TYR A 55 -5.04 12.79 2.49
N LEU A 56 -4.37 13.34 3.49
CA LEU A 56 -3.61 12.57 4.48
C LEU A 56 -4.50 11.61 5.24
N PHE A 57 -5.70 12.03 5.66
CA PHE A 57 -6.67 11.15 6.32
C PHE A 57 -7.08 9.97 5.45
N LEU A 58 -7.27 10.17 4.13
CA LEU A 58 -7.59 9.08 3.20
C LEU A 58 -6.42 8.10 3.04
N LEU A 59 -5.18 8.62 2.94
CA LEU A 59 -4.00 7.77 2.88
C LEU A 59 -3.83 6.94 4.15
N GLU A 60 -3.94 7.56 5.33
CA GLU A 60 -3.88 6.84 6.62
C GLU A 60 -4.98 5.79 6.73
N SER A 61 -6.22 6.12 6.32
CA SER A 61 -7.34 5.19 6.31
C SER A 61 -7.08 4.00 5.38
N SER A 62 -6.52 4.25 4.21
CA SER A 62 -6.14 3.22 3.25
C SER A 62 -5.06 2.28 3.82
N VAL A 63 -4.01 2.85 4.41
CA VAL A 63 -2.93 2.08 5.05
C VAL A 63 -3.47 1.23 6.19
N LYS A 64 -4.29 1.81 7.08
CA LYS A 64 -4.91 1.10 8.20
C LYS A 64 -5.77 -0.07 7.70
N THR A 65 -6.66 0.18 6.75
CA THR A 65 -7.54 -0.87 6.18
C THR A 65 -6.72 -1.99 5.54
N LYS A 66 -5.63 -1.65 4.82
CA LYS A 66 -4.72 -2.64 4.24
C LYS A 66 -4.04 -3.50 5.31
N TRP A 67 -3.53 -2.87 6.38
CA TRP A 67 -2.90 -3.60 7.48
C TRP A 67 -3.86 -4.54 8.21
N GLU A 68 -5.09 -4.09 8.50
CA GLU A 68 -6.13 -4.91 9.11
C GLU A 68 -6.48 -6.10 8.22
N PHE A 69 -6.66 -5.87 6.91
CA PHE A 69 -6.94 -6.92 5.93
C PHE A 69 -5.82 -7.96 5.86
N VAL A 70 -4.59 -7.51 5.67
CA VAL A 70 -3.40 -8.38 5.59
C VAL A 70 -3.22 -9.18 6.88
N SER A 71 -3.35 -8.52 8.04
CA SER A 71 -3.21 -9.18 9.34
C SER A 71 -4.26 -10.28 9.53
N ASN A 72 -5.52 -10.02 9.17
CA ASN A 72 -6.60 -11.00 9.32
C ASN A 72 -6.38 -12.19 8.38
N ARG A 73 -6.05 -11.95 7.11
CA ARG A 73 -5.75 -13.02 6.14
C ARG A 73 -4.54 -13.86 6.54
N THR A 74 -3.49 -13.22 7.05
CA THR A 74 -2.30 -13.95 7.53
C THR A 74 -2.64 -14.83 8.74
N LYS A 75 -3.51 -14.36 9.65
CA LYS A 75 -3.96 -15.16 10.80
C LYS A 75 -4.79 -16.39 10.39
N GLU A 76 -5.63 -16.28 9.35
CA GLU A 76 -6.40 -17.42 8.83
C GLU A 76 -5.49 -18.57 8.35
N HIS A 77 -4.25 -18.26 7.96
CA HIS A 77 -3.24 -19.21 7.48
C HIS A 77 -2.05 -19.39 8.43
N LEU A 78 -2.16 -19.00 9.70
CA LEU A 78 -1.02 -18.83 10.60
C LEU A 78 -0.15 -20.09 10.74
N GLU A 79 -0.77 -21.27 10.95
CA GLU A 79 -0.01 -22.52 11.12
C GLU A 79 0.80 -22.88 9.88
N ASP A 80 0.27 -22.64 8.71
CA ASP A 80 0.95 -22.87 7.43
C ASP A 80 1.97 -21.74 7.15
N TYR A 81 1.65 -20.50 7.51
CA TYR A 81 2.52 -19.34 7.36
C TYR A 81 3.84 -19.48 8.14
N GLU A 82 3.79 -19.94 9.39
CA GLU A 82 4.98 -20.11 10.23
C GLU A 82 5.96 -21.17 9.68
N LYS A 83 5.46 -22.17 8.94
CA LYS A 83 6.28 -23.23 8.33
C LYS A 83 6.94 -22.82 7.01
N LYS A 84 6.47 -21.75 6.38
CA LYS A 84 6.97 -21.28 5.09
C LYS A 84 8.32 -20.57 5.23
N ASP A 85 9.19 -20.77 4.25
CA ASP A 85 10.38 -19.93 4.10
C ASP A 85 9.99 -18.50 3.71
N ILE A 86 10.94 -17.58 3.72
CA ILE A 86 10.67 -16.17 3.41
C ILE A 86 10.12 -15.98 2.00
N PHE A 87 10.54 -16.77 1.03
CA PHE A 87 10.13 -16.65 -0.37
C PHE A 87 8.67 -17.07 -0.54
N GLU A 88 8.24 -18.14 0.12
CA GLU A 88 6.84 -18.55 0.15
C GLU A 88 5.96 -17.56 0.90
N LYS A 89 6.47 -16.93 1.97
CA LYS A 89 5.79 -15.84 2.68
C LYS A 89 5.59 -14.63 1.76
N PHE A 90 6.58 -14.26 0.96
CA PHE A 90 6.44 -13.18 -0.01
C PHE A 90 5.36 -13.48 -1.06
N LYS A 91 5.31 -14.69 -1.62
CA LYS A 91 4.25 -15.07 -2.55
C LYS A 91 2.86 -14.99 -1.92
N LEU A 92 2.72 -15.47 -0.68
CA LEU A 92 1.45 -15.39 0.04
C LEU A 92 1.04 -13.93 0.30
N GLN A 93 1.95 -13.08 0.78
CA GLN A 93 1.67 -11.67 1.04
C GLN A 93 1.24 -10.93 -0.24
N ALA A 94 1.82 -11.26 -1.38
CA ALA A 94 1.43 -10.68 -2.65
C ALA A 94 0.02 -11.11 -3.08
N ARG A 95 -0.34 -12.38 -2.89
CA ARG A 95 -1.72 -12.86 -3.15
C ARG A 95 -2.73 -12.15 -2.25
N ILE A 96 -2.42 -11.99 -0.96
CA ILE A 96 -3.25 -11.21 -0.04
C ILE A 96 -3.36 -9.74 -0.49
N GLY A 97 -2.25 -9.16 -0.97
CA GLY A 97 -2.25 -7.81 -1.56
C GLY A 97 -3.15 -7.69 -2.80
N ALA A 98 -3.17 -8.73 -3.64
CA ALA A 98 -4.06 -8.81 -4.80
C ALA A 98 -5.54 -8.92 -4.39
N GLU A 99 -5.85 -9.74 -3.38
CA GLU A 99 -7.20 -9.82 -2.80
C GLU A 99 -7.64 -8.47 -2.21
N PHE A 100 -6.72 -7.75 -1.54
CA PHE A 100 -6.99 -6.39 -1.05
C PHE A 100 -7.33 -5.45 -2.21
N ALA A 101 -6.57 -5.48 -3.30
CA ALA A 101 -6.82 -4.64 -4.46
C ALA A 101 -8.18 -4.91 -5.11
N ALA A 102 -8.61 -6.17 -5.15
CA ALA A 102 -9.92 -6.57 -5.63
C ALA A 102 -11.05 -6.17 -4.67
N THR A 103 -10.83 -6.27 -3.36
CA THR A 103 -11.83 -5.96 -2.33
C THR A 103 -11.99 -4.44 -2.12
N PHE A 104 -10.89 -3.69 -2.18
CA PHE A 104 -10.82 -2.24 -1.96
C PHE A 104 -10.21 -1.49 -3.15
N PRO A 105 -10.82 -1.54 -4.35
CA PRO A 105 -10.20 -1.01 -5.57
C PRO A 105 -9.91 0.50 -5.52
N LYS A 106 -10.71 1.29 -4.82
CA LYS A 106 -10.45 2.72 -4.66
C LYS A 106 -9.22 3.00 -3.79
N TYR A 107 -9.02 2.26 -2.70
CA TYR A 107 -7.82 2.40 -1.88
C TYR A 107 -6.56 1.92 -2.62
N HIS A 108 -6.66 0.86 -3.40
CA HIS A 108 -5.57 0.43 -4.25
C HIS A 108 -5.19 1.50 -5.28
N ARG A 109 -6.18 2.11 -5.96
CA ARG A 109 -5.95 3.22 -6.90
C ARG A 109 -5.36 4.45 -6.20
N LEU A 110 -5.85 4.81 -5.00
CA LEU A 110 -5.30 5.92 -4.21
C LEU A 110 -3.81 5.69 -3.90
N SER A 111 -3.44 4.47 -3.50
CA SER A 111 -2.04 4.11 -3.26
C SER A 111 -1.18 4.26 -4.52
N LYS A 112 -1.68 3.86 -5.70
CA LYS A 112 -0.99 4.06 -6.99
C LYS A 112 -0.84 5.54 -7.33
N MET A 113 -1.89 6.35 -7.14
CA MET A 113 -1.80 7.80 -7.37
C MET A 113 -0.79 8.44 -6.41
N PHE A 114 -0.76 8.01 -5.14
CA PHE A 114 0.24 8.48 -4.18
C PHE A 114 1.69 8.15 -4.61
N THR A 115 1.93 6.97 -5.17
CA THR A 115 3.27 6.62 -5.68
C THR A 115 3.72 7.55 -6.81
N LYS A 116 2.80 8.02 -7.65
CA LYS A 116 3.07 9.01 -8.72
C LYS A 116 3.43 10.40 -8.20
N GLU A 117 3.09 10.71 -6.94
CA GLU A 117 3.46 11.97 -6.28
C GLU A 117 4.94 12.00 -5.83
N LYS A 118 5.70 10.92 -6.02
CA LYS A 118 7.12 10.85 -5.65
C LYS A 118 7.91 12.02 -6.26
N GLY A 119 8.59 12.78 -5.40
CA GLY A 119 9.28 14.02 -5.76
C GLY A 119 8.46 15.30 -5.55
N ASN A 120 7.16 15.21 -5.27
CA ASN A 120 6.32 16.34 -4.92
C ASN A 120 6.30 16.59 -3.41
N LYS A 121 6.07 17.83 -2.99
CA LYS A 121 6.02 18.20 -1.57
C LYS A 121 5.01 17.39 -0.77
N ILE A 122 3.84 17.09 -1.36
CA ILE A 122 2.79 16.32 -0.69
C ILE A 122 3.23 14.88 -0.40
N TYR A 123 4.08 14.29 -1.26
CA TYR A 123 4.62 12.96 -1.04
C TYR A 123 5.50 12.91 0.21
N GLU A 124 6.41 13.89 0.38
CA GLU A 124 7.29 13.96 1.55
C GLU A 124 6.49 14.18 2.84
N ILE A 125 5.50 15.09 2.83
CA ILE A 125 4.61 15.31 3.98
C ILE A 125 3.84 14.02 4.33
N ALA A 126 3.28 13.34 3.36
CA ALA A 126 2.53 12.11 3.59
C ALA A 126 3.45 10.98 4.07
N LYS A 127 4.66 10.87 3.54
CA LYS A 127 5.66 9.90 3.99
C LYS A 127 6.05 10.10 5.45
N ASP A 128 6.23 11.35 5.88
CA ASP A 128 6.50 11.68 7.29
C ASP A 128 5.34 11.27 8.21
N VAL A 129 4.09 11.48 7.78
CA VAL A 129 2.89 11.13 8.54
C VAL A 129 2.66 9.61 8.57
N LEU A 130 2.79 8.94 7.43
CA LEU A 130 2.56 7.48 7.31
C LEU A 130 3.71 6.67 7.91
N GLY A 131 4.91 7.26 8.00
CA GLY A 131 6.11 6.59 8.48
C GLY A 131 6.62 5.51 7.53
N ASN A 132 7.63 4.78 7.99
CA ASN A 132 8.31 3.72 7.25
C ASN A 132 7.93 2.29 7.72
N GLY A 133 6.72 2.11 8.24
CA GLY A 133 6.27 0.84 8.83
C GLY A 133 6.43 -0.37 7.91
N THR A 134 6.16 -0.21 6.62
CA THR A 134 6.29 -1.30 5.63
C THR A 134 7.76 -1.68 5.41
N GLU A 135 8.66 -0.70 5.28
CA GLU A 135 10.10 -0.93 5.09
C GLU A 135 10.68 -1.66 6.32
N LYS A 136 10.31 -1.19 7.52
CA LYS A 136 10.75 -1.78 8.78
C LYS A 136 10.25 -3.22 8.93
N LEU A 137 8.99 -3.49 8.62
CA LEU A 137 8.44 -4.85 8.67
C LEU A 137 9.17 -5.79 7.71
N LEU A 138 9.44 -5.34 6.48
CA LEU A 138 10.19 -6.12 5.49
C LEU A 138 11.60 -6.44 6.01
N GLU A 139 12.29 -5.47 6.60
CA GLU A 139 13.61 -5.68 7.21
C GLU A 139 13.55 -6.71 8.35
N GLU A 140 12.58 -6.61 9.26
CA GLU A 140 12.36 -7.55 10.36
C GLU A 140 12.10 -8.98 9.83
N MET A 141 11.30 -9.12 8.78
CA MET A 141 11.03 -10.41 8.12
C MET A 141 12.30 -11.01 7.53
N ILE A 142 13.12 -10.21 6.85
CA ILE A 142 14.39 -10.65 6.24
C ILE A 142 15.37 -11.08 7.35
N VAL A 143 15.50 -10.31 8.43
CA VAL A 143 16.39 -10.65 9.54
C VAL A 143 15.99 -11.99 10.18
N LYS A 144 14.71 -12.17 10.48
CA LYS A 144 14.19 -13.45 11.02
C LYS A 144 14.44 -14.63 10.06
N ALA A 145 14.27 -14.41 8.76
CA ALA A 145 14.53 -15.44 7.75
C ALA A 145 16.02 -15.82 7.64
N MET A 146 16.92 -14.86 7.82
CA MET A 146 18.37 -15.15 7.90
C MET A 146 18.70 -16.00 9.12
N GLU A 147 18.10 -15.70 10.27
CA GLU A 147 18.27 -16.50 11.51
C GLU A 147 17.72 -17.91 11.33
N ASN A 148 16.62 -18.08 10.59
CA ASN A 148 16.04 -19.38 10.25
C ASN A 148 16.87 -20.16 9.20
N GLY A 149 17.81 -19.49 8.51
CA GLY A 149 18.67 -20.09 7.50
C GLY A 149 18.03 -20.22 6.12
N ASP A 150 17.06 -19.36 5.80
CA ASP A 150 16.40 -19.32 4.49
C ASP A 150 17.33 -18.79 3.38
N PHE A 151 18.38 -18.06 3.77
CA PHE A 151 19.37 -17.47 2.85
C PHE A 151 20.72 -18.21 2.88
N LYS A 152 21.43 -18.16 1.77
CA LYS A 152 22.81 -18.65 1.68
C LYS A 152 23.72 -17.85 2.62
N LYS A 153 24.60 -18.56 3.33
CA LYS A 153 25.50 -17.97 4.35
C LYS A 153 26.63 -17.12 3.77
N GLU A 154 26.89 -17.24 2.47
CA GLU A 154 27.92 -16.47 1.76
C GLU A 154 27.58 -14.99 1.60
N PHE A 155 26.30 -14.63 1.71
CA PHE A 155 25.84 -13.24 1.59
C PHE A 155 25.76 -12.56 2.96
N SER A 156 26.29 -11.34 3.04
CA SER A 156 26.20 -10.54 4.27
C SER A 156 24.75 -10.08 4.52
N LYS A 157 24.43 -9.82 5.79
CA LYS A 157 23.12 -9.28 6.21
C LYS A 157 22.79 -7.99 5.47
N ASP A 158 23.73 -7.06 5.39
CA ASP A 158 23.55 -5.76 4.71
C ASP A 158 23.24 -5.94 3.22
N PHE A 159 23.93 -6.86 2.55
CA PHE A 159 23.68 -7.18 1.14
C PHE A 159 22.29 -7.73 0.92
N ILE A 160 21.83 -8.69 1.72
CA ILE A 160 20.50 -9.30 1.56
C ILE A 160 19.41 -8.26 1.82
N ILE A 161 19.48 -7.50 2.92
CA ILE A 161 18.47 -6.48 3.25
C ILE A 161 18.37 -5.46 2.12
N LYS A 162 19.48 -4.86 1.70
CA LYS A 162 19.47 -3.83 0.66
C LYS A 162 18.97 -4.36 -0.67
N THR A 163 19.43 -5.54 -1.07
CA THR A 163 19.06 -6.14 -2.36
C THR A 163 17.57 -6.50 -2.40
N VAL A 164 17.10 -7.25 -1.40
CA VAL A 164 15.70 -7.70 -1.36
C VAL A 164 14.76 -6.51 -1.21
N SER A 165 15.06 -5.57 -0.31
CA SER A 165 14.23 -4.37 -0.14
C SER A 165 14.16 -3.52 -1.42
N TYR A 166 15.32 -3.28 -2.08
CA TYR A 166 15.34 -2.54 -3.33
C TYR A 166 14.50 -3.23 -4.43
N MET A 167 14.67 -4.52 -4.59
CA MET A 167 13.96 -5.31 -5.59
C MET A 167 12.44 -5.29 -5.37
N PHE A 168 11.95 -5.38 -4.13
CA PHE A 168 10.51 -5.29 -3.83
C PHE A 168 9.95 -3.88 -4.01
N ILE A 169 10.68 -2.84 -3.58
CA ILE A 169 10.24 -1.44 -3.73
C ILE A 169 10.11 -1.05 -5.20
N HIS A 170 10.99 -1.56 -6.06
CA HIS A 170 11.02 -1.24 -7.49
C HIS A 170 10.37 -2.31 -8.39
N PHE A 171 9.67 -3.28 -7.80
CA PHE A 171 9.02 -4.36 -8.55
C PHE A 171 8.09 -3.83 -9.64
N ASP A 172 7.24 -2.86 -9.29
CA ASP A 172 6.30 -2.25 -10.23
C ASP A 172 7.03 -1.53 -11.38
N GLU A 173 8.13 -0.84 -11.10
CA GLU A 173 8.92 -0.13 -12.12
C GLU A 173 9.54 -1.09 -13.14
N ILE A 174 9.88 -2.32 -12.72
CA ILE A 174 10.50 -3.34 -13.58
C ILE A 174 9.46 -4.04 -14.47
N PHE A 175 8.26 -4.31 -13.95
CA PHE A 175 7.31 -5.22 -14.58
C PHE A 175 6.05 -4.57 -15.11
N TYR A 176 5.77 -3.29 -14.81
CA TYR A 176 4.53 -2.62 -15.20
C TYR A 176 4.78 -1.28 -15.88
N THR A 177 4.06 -1.09 -16.99
CA THR A 177 3.73 0.22 -17.56
C THR A 177 2.28 0.55 -17.22
N GLU A 178 1.92 1.85 -17.21
CA GLU A 178 0.59 2.33 -16.78
C GLU A 178 -0.59 1.74 -17.56
N GLU A 179 -0.35 1.27 -18.79
CA GLU A 179 -1.39 0.81 -19.73
C GLU A 179 -1.78 -0.67 -19.57
N ASP A 180 -0.95 -1.50 -18.89
CA ASP A 180 -1.05 -2.97 -18.92
C ASP A 180 -1.25 -3.63 -17.55
N PHE A 181 -2.01 -3.03 -16.63
CA PHE A 181 -2.26 -3.68 -15.35
C PHE A 181 -3.27 -4.83 -15.47
N GLU A 182 -2.78 -6.04 -15.60
CA GLU A 182 -3.53 -7.28 -15.48
C GLU A 182 -3.08 -8.02 -14.22
N LEU A 183 -4.03 -8.27 -13.30
CA LEU A 183 -3.74 -8.86 -11.98
C LEU A 183 -3.08 -10.24 -12.08
N GLU A 184 -3.56 -11.11 -13.00
CA GLU A 184 -3.02 -12.46 -13.20
C GLU A 184 -1.56 -12.40 -13.70
N ARG A 185 -1.26 -11.51 -14.65
CA ARG A 185 0.09 -11.27 -15.13
C ARG A 185 1.02 -10.73 -14.02
N MET A 186 0.47 -9.86 -13.16
CA MET A 186 1.20 -9.36 -11.99
C MET A 186 1.60 -10.50 -11.06
N LEU A 187 0.67 -11.33 -10.66
CA LEU A 187 0.94 -12.45 -9.76
C LEU A 187 1.94 -13.42 -10.36
N LYS A 188 1.84 -13.71 -11.66
CA LYS A 188 2.80 -14.56 -12.38
C LYS A 188 4.21 -13.96 -12.40
N ASN A 189 4.34 -12.66 -12.69
CA ASN A 189 5.64 -11.99 -12.66
C ASN A 189 6.23 -11.97 -11.26
N LEU A 190 5.40 -11.78 -10.24
CA LEU A 190 5.85 -11.82 -8.86
C LEU A 190 6.31 -13.24 -8.46
N ASP A 191 5.56 -14.28 -8.82
CA ASP A 191 5.97 -15.67 -8.57
C ASP A 191 7.34 -15.94 -9.22
N ASN A 192 7.52 -15.58 -10.49
CA ASN A 192 8.80 -15.72 -11.21
C ASN A 192 9.92 -14.91 -10.53
N PHE A 193 9.63 -13.69 -10.08
CA PHE A 193 10.59 -12.82 -9.42
C PHE A 193 11.04 -13.37 -8.07
N VAL A 194 10.10 -13.89 -7.28
CA VAL A 194 10.42 -14.55 -6.00
C VAL A 194 11.20 -15.83 -6.23
N ASP A 195 10.86 -16.63 -7.25
CA ASP A 195 11.62 -17.85 -7.60
C ASP A 195 13.03 -17.54 -8.08
N PHE A 196 13.22 -16.46 -8.84
CA PHE A 196 14.54 -15.97 -9.20
C PHE A 196 15.37 -15.58 -7.97
N MET A 197 14.78 -14.84 -7.03
CA MET A 197 15.46 -14.52 -5.77
C MET A 197 15.79 -15.77 -4.95
N LYS A 198 14.86 -16.72 -4.85
CA LYS A 198 15.07 -18.00 -4.15
C LYS A 198 16.22 -18.78 -4.77
N GLY A 199 16.28 -18.88 -6.09
CA GLY A 199 17.38 -19.55 -6.81
C GLY A 199 18.75 -18.88 -6.61
N GLY A 200 18.78 -17.54 -6.53
CA GLY A 200 19.99 -16.76 -6.33
C GLY A 200 20.44 -16.69 -4.86
N LEU A 201 19.54 -16.29 -3.97
CA LEU A 201 19.83 -15.93 -2.58
C LEU A 201 19.43 -17.03 -1.58
N GLY A 202 18.45 -17.87 -1.91
CA GLY A 202 17.92 -18.93 -1.05
C GLY A 202 18.87 -20.10 -0.92
N LYS A 203 18.69 -20.82 0.19
CA LYS A 203 19.44 -22.04 0.49
C LYS A 203 18.83 -23.25 -0.24
#